data_8504e75cdb98e70786d139aaf388727a
#
_entry.id   8504e75cdb98e70786d139aaf388727a
#
_cell.length_a   1.000
_cell.length_b   1.000
_cell.length_c   1.000
_cell.angle_alpha   90.00
_cell.angle_beta   90.00
_cell.angle_gamma   90.00
#
_symmetry.space_group_name_H-M   'P 1'
#
loop_
_entity.id
_entity.type
_entity.pdbx_description
1 polymer ?
#
loop_
_entity_poly.entity_id
_entity_poly.type
_entity_poly.pdbx_seq_one_letter_code
_entity_poly.pdbx_strand_id
1 'polypeptide(L)'
;DVLNVIYGNYEYVRERFAAECPEVKISDLEGTYLMWLDFGAFFRTEEELVEFLQRKCKIAMDYGSWFGGEGYECFARMNLATSRENVKTACDRMISQLRKR
;
A
#
# COMPACT_ATOMS: atom_id res chain seq x y z
N ASP A 1 15.40 11.57 12.57
CA ASP A 1 16.32 10.96 11.61
C ASP A 1 15.52 10.14 10.59
N VAL A 2 16.09 9.92 9.43
CA VAL A 2 15.38 9.28 8.29
C VAL A 2 14.86 7.89 8.64
N LEU A 3 15.66 7.09 9.32
CA LEU A 3 15.23 5.75 9.70
C LEU A 3 14.05 5.77 10.66
N ASN A 4 14.05 6.70 11.60
CA ASN A 4 12.93 6.83 12.52
C ASN A 4 11.65 7.22 11.79
N VAL A 5 11.76 8.09 10.79
CA VAL A 5 10.60 8.47 9.98
C VAL A 5 10.05 7.25 9.22
N ILE A 6 10.95 6.47 8.62
CA ILE A 6 10.53 5.28 7.87
C ILE A 6 9.85 4.25 8.77
N TYR A 7 10.45 3.93 9.92
CA TYR A 7 9.84 2.98 10.85
C TYR A 7 8.52 3.49 11.41
N GLY A 8 8.43 4.78 11.70
CA GLY A 8 7.19 5.37 12.15
C GLY A 8 6.09 5.30 11.10
N ASN A 9 6.45 5.54 9.83
CA ASN A 9 5.50 5.42 8.73
C ASN A 9 5.05 3.97 8.55
N TYR A 10 5.97 3.03 8.64
CA TYR A 10 5.66 1.61 8.53
C TYR A 10 4.65 1.18 9.61
N GLU A 11 4.91 1.53 10.87
CA GLU A 11 4.00 1.21 11.96
C GLU A 11 2.63 1.87 11.75
N TYR A 12 2.62 3.11 11.28
CA TYR A 12 1.38 3.82 11.01
C TYR A 12 0.53 3.10 9.97
N VAL A 13 1.14 2.70 8.85
CA VAL A 13 0.40 1.99 7.79
C VAL A 13 -0.13 0.66 8.32
N ARG A 14 0.70 -0.11 9.02
CA ARG A 14 0.29 -1.39 9.58
C ARG A 14 -0.90 -1.24 10.53
N GLU A 15 -0.82 -0.28 11.42
CA GLU A 15 -1.88 -0.07 12.40
C GLU A 15 -3.17 0.39 11.74
N ARG A 16 -3.07 1.27 10.75
CA ARG A 16 -4.25 1.76 10.03
C ARG A 16 -4.97 0.63 9.31
N PHE A 17 -4.25 -0.17 8.55
CA PHE A 17 -4.87 -1.27 7.81
C PHE A 17 -5.36 -2.37 8.74
N ALA A 18 -4.63 -2.69 9.79
CA ALA A 18 -5.08 -3.70 10.75
C ALA A 18 -6.39 -3.31 11.43
N ALA A 19 -6.55 -2.03 11.71
CA ALA A 19 -7.74 -1.53 12.40
C ALA A 19 -8.93 -1.31 11.44
N GLU A 20 -8.66 -0.83 10.24
CA GLU A 20 -9.72 -0.37 9.35
C GLU A 20 -9.94 -1.25 8.13
N CYS A 21 -8.95 -2.01 7.71
CA CYS A 21 -9.06 -2.87 6.52
C CYS A 21 -8.09 -4.04 6.61
N PRO A 22 -8.32 -4.96 7.55
CA PRO A 22 -7.37 -6.06 7.79
C PRO A 22 -7.25 -7.06 6.64
N GLU A 23 -8.14 -7.00 5.67
CA GLU A 23 -8.06 -7.85 4.48
C GLU A 23 -6.86 -7.54 3.61
N VAL A 24 -6.34 -6.31 3.69
CA VAL A 24 -5.11 -5.96 2.99
C VAL A 24 -3.94 -6.47 3.82
N LYS A 25 -3.14 -7.35 3.24
CA LYS A 25 -1.99 -7.91 3.95
C LYS A 25 -0.78 -7.00 3.76
N ILE A 26 -0.05 -6.77 4.84
CA ILE A 26 1.10 -5.89 4.84
C ILE A 26 2.35 -6.72 5.07
N SER A 27 3.34 -6.60 4.18
CA SER A 27 4.60 -7.32 4.35
C SER A 27 5.50 -6.60 5.34
N ASP A 28 6.56 -7.29 5.76
CA ASP A 28 7.63 -6.64 6.51
C ASP A 28 8.36 -5.66 5.58
N LEU A 29 9.10 -4.74 6.17
CA LEU A 29 9.92 -3.81 5.40
C LEU A 29 10.95 -4.56 4.56
N GLU A 30 11.05 -4.21 3.31
CA GLU A 30 12.10 -4.71 2.42
C GLU A 30 13.14 -3.62 2.24
N GLY A 31 14.39 -4.00 2.43
CA GLY A 31 15.46 -3.01 2.46
C GLY A 31 15.21 -2.09 3.64
N THR A 32 15.28 -0.78 3.42
CA THR A 32 15.17 0.19 4.49
C THR A 32 13.91 1.06 4.43
N TYR A 33 13.15 1.01 3.32
CA TYR A 33 12.08 2.00 3.14
C TYR A 33 10.89 1.54 2.29
N LEU A 34 10.85 0.27 1.89
CA LEU A 34 9.78 -0.24 1.03
C LEU A 34 8.96 -1.29 1.74
N MET A 35 7.65 -1.30 1.50
CA MET A 35 6.78 -2.35 1.98
C MET A 35 5.78 -2.71 0.89
N TRP A 36 5.33 -3.96 0.90
CA TRP A 36 4.32 -4.44 -0.02
C TRP A 36 2.95 -4.44 0.63
N LEU A 37 1.94 -4.07 -0.15
CA LEU A 37 0.54 -4.20 0.26
C LEU A 37 -0.11 -5.19 -0.68
N ASP A 38 -0.70 -6.25 -0.12
CA ASP A 38 -1.37 -7.29 -0.87
C ASP A 38 -2.87 -7.01 -0.87
N PHE A 39 -3.39 -6.62 -2.04
CA PHE A 39 -4.81 -6.32 -2.21
C PHE A 39 -5.58 -7.49 -2.81
N GLY A 40 -5.04 -8.70 -2.75
CA GLY A 40 -5.64 -9.87 -3.37
C GLY A 40 -7.02 -10.23 -2.86
N ALA A 41 -7.39 -9.76 -1.66
CA ALA A 41 -8.73 -10.00 -1.13
C ALA A 41 -9.79 -9.14 -1.84
N PHE A 42 -9.38 -8.07 -2.51
CA PHE A 42 -10.30 -7.12 -3.16
C PHE A 42 -10.26 -7.16 -4.67
N PHE A 43 -9.14 -7.53 -5.26
CA PHE A 43 -8.95 -7.48 -6.71
C PHE A 43 -8.42 -8.80 -7.23
N ARG A 44 -8.83 -9.16 -8.43
CA ARG A 44 -8.40 -10.40 -9.07
C ARG A 44 -7.24 -10.18 -10.03
N THR A 45 -7.13 -8.99 -10.59
CA THR A 45 -6.11 -8.68 -11.58
C THR A 45 -5.39 -7.40 -11.21
N GLU A 46 -4.16 -7.28 -11.72
CA GLU A 46 -3.40 -6.06 -11.51
C GLU A 46 -4.08 -4.86 -12.18
N GLU A 47 -4.75 -5.09 -13.32
CA GLU A 47 -5.44 -4.00 -14.00
C GLU A 47 -6.50 -3.37 -13.11
N GLU A 48 -7.24 -4.19 -12.37
CA GLU A 48 -8.23 -3.69 -11.42
C GLU A 48 -7.57 -2.88 -10.31
N LEU A 49 -6.43 -3.37 -9.80
CA LEU A 49 -5.70 -2.68 -8.75
C LEU A 49 -5.14 -1.35 -9.25
N VAL A 50 -4.55 -1.34 -10.44
CA VAL A 50 -4.00 -0.12 -11.03
C VAL A 50 -5.10 0.92 -11.20
N GLU A 51 -6.26 0.53 -11.73
CA GLU A 51 -7.37 1.45 -11.89
C GLU A 51 -7.82 2.00 -10.54
N PHE A 52 -7.93 1.13 -9.54
CA PHE A 52 -8.31 1.55 -8.20
C PHE A 52 -7.34 2.60 -7.64
N LEU A 53 -6.04 2.30 -7.67
CA LEU A 53 -5.06 3.19 -7.08
C LEU A 53 -4.91 4.49 -7.86
N GLN A 54 -4.87 4.42 -9.17
CA GLN A 54 -4.64 5.62 -9.99
C GLN A 54 -5.88 6.48 -10.16
N ARG A 55 -7.04 5.86 -10.35
CA ARG A 55 -8.28 6.62 -10.61
C ARG A 55 -9.09 6.93 -9.37
N LYS A 56 -9.26 5.93 -8.49
CA LYS A 56 -10.08 6.11 -7.30
C LYS A 56 -9.32 6.77 -6.17
N CYS A 57 -8.11 6.33 -5.93
CA CYS A 57 -7.29 6.86 -4.84
C CYS A 57 -6.39 8.00 -5.28
N LYS A 58 -6.09 8.07 -6.58
CA LYS A 58 -5.19 9.08 -7.16
C LYS A 58 -3.80 9.01 -6.54
N ILE A 59 -3.30 7.78 -6.42
CA ILE A 59 -1.99 7.50 -5.84
C ILE A 59 -1.16 6.74 -6.88
N ALA A 60 0.11 7.12 -7.01
CA ALA A 60 1.05 6.40 -7.85
C ALA A 60 1.88 5.46 -6.97
N MET A 61 1.87 4.16 -7.32
CA MET A 61 2.65 3.15 -6.58
C MET A 61 3.29 2.21 -7.59
N ASP A 62 4.31 1.47 -7.15
CA ASP A 62 4.94 0.46 -7.98
C ASP A 62 4.14 -0.85 -7.84
N TYR A 63 4.00 -1.57 -8.95
CA TYR A 63 3.17 -2.77 -8.96
C TYR A 63 4.00 -4.04 -8.99
N GLY A 64 3.42 -5.11 -8.44
CA GLY A 64 4.13 -6.36 -8.26
C GLY A 64 4.63 -7.01 -9.54
N SER A 65 3.89 -6.89 -10.63
CA SER A 65 4.29 -7.49 -11.90
C SER A 65 5.59 -6.90 -12.46
N TRP A 66 5.94 -5.69 -12.04
CA TRP A 66 7.20 -5.06 -12.47
C TRP A 66 8.41 -5.76 -11.86
N PHE A 67 8.20 -6.54 -10.81
CA PHE A 67 9.29 -7.09 -10.02
C PHE A 67 9.29 -8.61 -9.91
N GLY A 68 8.17 -9.28 -10.12
CA GLY A 68 8.10 -10.67 -9.78
C GLY A 68 7.37 -11.63 -10.71
N GLY A 69 6.50 -11.19 -11.56
CA GLY A 69 5.72 -12.12 -12.39
C GLY A 69 4.54 -12.73 -11.64
N GLU A 70 4.30 -14.02 -11.85
CA GLU A 70 3.12 -14.68 -11.27
C GLU A 70 3.12 -14.60 -9.74
N GLY A 71 1.94 -14.36 -9.19
CA GLY A 71 1.76 -14.28 -7.75
C GLY A 71 1.81 -12.87 -7.19
N TYR A 72 2.17 -11.89 -8.02
CA TYR A 72 2.30 -10.51 -7.56
C TYR A 72 1.31 -9.55 -8.23
N GLU A 73 0.27 -10.09 -8.87
CA GLU A 73 -0.67 -9.28 -9.66
C GLU A 73 -1.42 -8.24 -8.84
N CYS A 74 -1.68 -8.54 -7.57
CA CYS A 74 -2.44 -7.62 -6.72
C CYS A 74 -1.59 -7.03 -5.61
N PHE A 75 -0.29 -6.96 -5.82
CA PHE A 75 0.64 -6.35 -4.88
C PHE A 75 1.04 -4.97 -5.35
N ALA A 76 1.10 -4.04 -4.43
CA ALA A 76 1.62 -2.70 -4.70
C ALA A 76 2.70 -2.38 -3.68
N ARG A 77 3.75 -1.71 -4.12
CA ARG A 77 4.88 -1.38 -3.26
C ARG A 77 4.82 0.08 -2.86
N MET A 78 4.88 0.33 -1.57
CA MET A 78 4.80 1.67 -1.03
C MET A 78 6.16 2.13 -0.52
N ASN A 79 6.54 3.34 -0.92
CA ASN A 79 7.77 3.97 -0.45
C ASN A 79 7.46 4.74 0.83
N LEU A 80 8.17 4.41 1.91
CA LEU A 80 7.96 5.03 3.21
C LEU A 80 8.94 6.16 3.53
N ALA A 81 9.84 6.47 2.61
CA ALA A 81 10.80 7.57 2.78
C ALA A 81 10.17 8.89 2.35
N THR A 82 9.09 9.26 3.02
CA THR A 82 8.32 10.47 2.71
C THR A 82 7.71 10.98 4.02
N SER A 83 7.03 12.12 3.97
CA SER A 83 6.44 12.70 5.17
C SER A 83 5.26 11.86 5.69
N ARG A 84 5.03 11.94 7.01
CA ARG A 84 3.87 11.29 7.62
C ARG A 84 2.58 11.78 6.99
N GLU A 85 2.52 13.06 6.62
CA GLU A 85 1.33 13.62 6.01
C GLU A 85 1.00 12.96 4.68
N ASN A 86 2.03 12.70 3.85
CA ASN A 86 1.83 12.00 2.58
C ASN A 86 1.36 10.57 2.81
N VAL A 87 1.95 9.88 3.79
CA VAL A 87 1.56 8.52 4.13
C VAL A 87 0.12 8.49 4.63
N LYS A 88 -0.25 9.43 5.48
CA LYS A 88 -1.61 9.54 6.01
C LYS A 88 -2.61 9.76 4.88
N THR A 89 -2.31 10.66 3.97
CA THR A 89 -3.19 10.94 2.82
C THR A 89 -3.39 9.69 1.98
N ALA A 90 -2.31 8.95 1.70
CA ALA A 90 -2.41 7.72 0.92
C ALA A 90 -3.29 6.68 1.64
N CYS A 91 -3.07 6.47 2.94
CA CYS A 91 -3.88 5.53 3.72
C CYS A 91 -5.35 5.96 3.75
N ASP A 92 -5.61 7.25 3.97
CA ASP A 92 -6.98 7.76 4.01
C ASP A 92 -7.71 7.48 2.71
N ARG A 93 -7.05 7.73 1.59
CA ARG A 93 -7.65 7.50 0.26
C ARG A 93 -7.89 6.04 -0.01
N MET A 94 -6.90 5.19 0.25
CA MET A 94 -7.03 3.75 0.00
C MET A 94 -8.13 3.15 0.85
N ILE A 95 -8.12 3.41 2.15
CA ILE A 95 -9.09 2.81 3.07
C ILE A 95 -10.49 3.32 2.78
N SER A 96 -10.64 4.62 2.54
CA SER A 96 -11.94 5.20 2.24
C SER A 96 -12.56 4.56 1.00
N GLN A 97 -11.78 4.38 -0.06
CA GLN A 97 -12.29 3.79 -1.31
C GLN A 97 -12.56 2.29 -1.18
N LEU A 98 -11.74 1.58 -0.42
CA LEU A 98 -11.98 0.15 -0.18
C LEU A 98 -13.27 -0.08 0.58
N ARG A 99 -13.58 0.79 1.52
CA ARG A 99 -14.78 0.65 2.34
C ARG A 99 -16.06 1.01 1.58
N LYS A 100 -15.94 1.65 0.44
CA LYS A 100 -17.09 1.96 -0.43
C LYS A 100 -17.44 0.81 -1.37
N ARG A 101 -16.62 -0.20 -1.43
CA ARG A 101 -16.83 -1.34 -2.34
C ARG A 101 -17.90 -2.29 -1.81
#